data_733db652a70bacc9b3288ba1b7b0ee2d
#
_entry.id   733db652a70bacc9b3288ba1b7b0ee2d
#
_cell.length_a   1.000
_cell.length_b   1.000
_cell.length_c   1.000
_cell.angle_alpha   90.00
_cell.angle_beta   90.00
_cell.angle_gamma   90.00
#
_symmetry.space_group_name_H-M   'P 1'
#
loop_
_entity.id
_entity.type
_entity.pdbx_description
1 polymer ?
#
loop_
_entity_poly.entity_id
_entity_poly.type
_entity_poly.pdbx_seq_one_letter_code
_entity_poly.pdbx_strand_id
1 'polypeptide(L)'
;MREKRWAGTGSSAVAGSRCADSGGVIHFTRAGMIRHLVSRHAQERGVNLDGAAGLMEKRAIVAALLMAGLLILYQTFFVHSPEAPPPPQKAEAPAATPSAPSAPIPIAPPQAAAPPTPVPVAAVPLKTVQVTGPLYKAEVSSHGGDLSAWELDYRGTKPMIVPGLLGPRGITVERAGQPPRVVDFTVMGEALDVSRMAGRGEITFVGEDGFGLRITETLRFRGNDYDVERSVRVENRGRATQEATIVFMWGAPVTWPKDVTERFQGQHPTRVVRAVNGSVRREELAKIADFVGDGQWIGLESEWYLAALVAQTPGFRVAEGKVGETVHAGLRVALPSLQPGQSWDGRILTYVGPKEYYRLKALGVGLEKSIYFGGFPLPQAYGGLPMEWIAVPILWLLGWFHRFTHNYGVAIILLTILTKVVFFPLTLKSMRSMKAMQALQPQINALRSKYKSDPQRIQRETMELYREHRVNPLGGCLPMIVQIPVFYALYVALSVSVEMQNAPFICFGYLFGMHLWICDLAAQDPTYVLPILMGVSMFVQQKMTPTMGDPRQAKMMLLMPVVFTFMFLNLPSGLVLYWTLSNVLQIAQQLYMERSGSPAKPLARAAKKA
;
A
#
# COMPACT_ATOMS: atom_id res chain seq x y z
N MET A 1 -49.49 -4.83 -34.66
CA MET A 1 -50.04 -3.92 -35.69
C MET A 1 -48.97 -2.93 -36.07
N ARG A 2 -48.63 -2.99 -37.37
CA ARG A 2 -47.92 -2.03 -38.24
C ARG A 2 -46.47 -1.64 -37.93
N GLU A 3 -45.63 -2.37 -38.68
CA GLU A 3 -44.41 -1.95 -39.35
C GLU A 3 -44.55 -0.63 -40.11
N LYS A 4 -43.45 0.09 -40.27
CA LYS A 4 -43.10 0.76 -41.54
C LYS A 4 -41.58 0.81 -41.71
N ARG A 5 -41.09 0.00 -42.65
CA ARG A 5 -39.80 0.16 -43.38
C ARG A 5 -39.88 1.42 -44.25
N TRP A 6 -38.73 2.04 -44.50
CA TRP A 6 -38.40 2.68 -45.77
C TRP A 6 -36.94 2.40 -46.15
N ALA A 7 -36.81 1.85 -47.36
CA ALA A 7 -35.56 1.61 -48.10
C ALA A 7 -35.51 2.63 -49.29
N GLY A 8 -34.33 2.92 -49.77
CA GLY A 8 -34.08 3.65 -51.03
C GLY A 8 -32.61 3.99 -51.10
N THR A 9 -31.73 3.22 -51.66
CA THR A 9 -31.20 3.07 -53.03
C THR A 9 -30.66 4.38 -53.64
N GLY A 10 -29.39 4.35 -54.04
CA GLY A 10 -28.75 5.35 -54.92
C GLY A 10 -27.25 5.05 -55.12
N SER A 11 -26.99 4.28 -56.14
CA SER A 11 -25.73 3.89 -56.77
C SER A 11 -25.06 5.10 -57.48
N SER A 12 -23.72 5.17 -57.45
CA SER A 12 -22.93 5.32 -58.69
C SER A 12 -21.43 5.17 -58.41
N ALA A 13 -20.84 4.34 -59.24
CA ALA A 13 -19.43 4.02 -59.38
C ALA A 13 -18.62 5.18 -60.00
N VAL A 14 -17.29 5.13 -59.89
CA VAL A 14 -16.27 5.05 -60.93
C VAL A 14 -14.85 5.08 -60.36
N ALA A 15 -14.03 4.10 -60.78
CA ALA A 15 -12.57 4.00 -61.02
C ALA A 15 -11.61 4.46 -59.88
N GLY A 16 -10.76 3.69 -59.34
CA GLY A 16 -9.78 2.79 -59.96
C GLY A 16 -8.38 3.41 -60.00
N SER A 17 -7.54 3.14 -59.04
CA SER A 17 -6.09 2.95 -59.28
C SER A 17 -5.44 2.25 -58.08
N ARG A 18 -4.76 1.14 -58.41
CA ARG A 18 -3.94 0.37 -57.50
C ARG A 18 -2.66 1.12 -57.14
N CYS A 19 -2.25 1.07 -55.89
CA CYS A 19 -0.84 0.82 -55.51
C CYS A 19 -0.79 0.13 -54.16
N ALA A 20 -0.05 -0.96 -54.16
CA ALA A 20 0.27 -1.79 -52.98
C ALA A 20 1.26 -1.08 -52.06
N ASP A 21 1.21 -1.40 -50.80
CA ASP A 21 2.22 -1.95 -49.90
C ASP A 21 2.30 -1.25 -48.54
N SER A 22 2.58 -2.13 -47.59
CA SER A 22 3.10 -1.94 -46.24
C SER A 22 2.09 -1.58 -45.14
N GLY A 23 1.72 -2.65 -44.43
CA GLY A 23 1.01 -2.61 -43.17
C GLY A 23 1.85 -1.97 -42.04
N GLY A 24 1.24 -1.01 -41.39
CA GLY A 24 1.68 -0.44 -40.14
C GLY A 24 0.45 0.06 -39.39
N VAL A 25 -0.04 -0.74 -38.46
CA VAL A 25 -1.13 -0.32 -37.55
C VAL A 25 -0.56 0.70 -36.58
N ILE A 26 -0.86 1.97 -36.80
CA ILE A 26 -0.51 3.04 -35.87
C ILE A 26 -1.63 3.16 -34.83
N HIS A 27 -1.37 2.67 -33.62
CA HIS A 27 -2.21 2.97 -32.46
C HIS A 27 -2.03 4.43 -32.03
N PHE A 28 -3.00 5.28 -32.39
CA PHE A 28 -3.07 6.65 -31.84
C PHE A 28 -3.67 6.61 -30.43
N THR A 29 -2.85 6.89 -29.43
CA THR A 29 -3.35 7.17 -28.07
C THR A 29 -3.99 8.56 -28.05
N ARG A 30 -5.04 8.75 -27.21
CA ARG A 30 -5.78 10.02 -27.03
C ARG A 30 -4.88 11.24 -26.82
N ALA A 31 -3.68 11.05 -26.27
CA ALA A 31 -2.66 12.09 -26.11
C ALA A 31 -2.06 12.59 -27.43
N GLY A 32 -1.96 11.74 -28.45
CA GLY A 32 -1.48 12.10 -29.77
C GLY A 32 -2.46 13.01 -30.53
N MET A 33 -3.75 12.77 -30.35
CA MET A 33 -4.80 13.56 -31.02
C MET A 33 -4.90 15.00 -30.51
N ILE A 34 -4.71 15.19 -29.19
CA ILE A 34 -4.69 16.54 -28.58
C ILE A 34 -3.44 17.31 -29.01
N ARG A 35 -2.27 16.66 -29.09
CA ARG A 35 -1.05 17.30 -29.61
C ARG A 35 -1.20 17.75 -31.07
N HIS A 36 -1.87 16.96 -31.91
CA HIS A 36 -2.06 17.30 -33.32
C HIS A 36 -3.05 18.47 -33.54
N LEU A 37 -4.09 18.56 -32.71
CA LEU A 37 -5.05 19.67 -32.74
C LEU A 37 -4.45 20.98 -32.23
N VAL A 38 -3.67 20.92 -31.16
CA VAL A 38 -2.96 22.09 -30.61
C VAL A 38 -1.87 22.59 -31.55
N SER A 39 -1.15 21.68 -32.22
CA SER A 39 -0.13 22.03 -33.22
C SER A 39 -0.72 22.73 -34.46
N ARG A 40 -1.88 22.28 -34.97
CA ARG A 40 -2.55 22.94 -36.10
C ARG A 40 -3.03 24.35 -35.77
N HIS A 41 -3.61 24.57 -34.60
CA HIS A 41 -4.08 25.89 -34.17
C HIS A 41 -2.96 26.89 -33.84
N ALA A 42 -1.79 26.39 -33.49
CA ALA A 42 -0.61 27.22 -33.23
C ALA A 42 0.11 27.62 -34.52
N GLN A 43 0.09 26.77 -35.54
CA GLN A 43 0.71 27.05 -36.83
C GLN A 43 -0.06 28.14 -37.62
N GLU A 44 -1.37 28.26 -37.40
CA GLU A 44 -2.19 29.32 -37.98
C GLU A 44 -1.98 30.71 -37.33
N ARG A 45 -1.35 30.77 -36.14
CA ARG A 45 -1.07 32.04 -35.41
C ARG A 45 0.39 32.42 -35.34
N GLY A 46 1.29 31.71 -36.04
CA GLY A 46 2.74 32.06 -36.09
C GLY A 46 3.47 32.00 -34.74
N VAL A 47 2.92 31.26 -33.74
CA VAL A 47 3.54 31.11 -32.44
C VAL A 47 4.47 29.91 -32.47
N ASN A 48 5.76 30.14 -32.30
CA ASN A 48 6.79 29.12 -32.29
C ASN A 48 6.71 28.31 -30.97
N LEU A 49 5.95 27.19 -30.94
CA LEU A 49 5.71 26.36 -29.78
C LEU A 49 6.92 25.52 -29.36
N ASP A 50 7.86 25.26 -30.27
CA ASP A 50 9.06 24.48 -29.96
C ASP A 50 10.03 25.22 -29.01
N GLY A 51 10.07 26.54 -29.10
CA GLY A 51 10.83 27.37 -28.16
C GLY A 51 10.23 27.42 -26.76
N ALA A 52 8.90 27.41 -26.65
CA ALA A 52 8.20 27.50 -25.35
C ALA A 52 8.18 26.16 -24.62
N ALA A 53 8.02 25.03 -25.33
CA ALA A 53 8.07 23.69 -24.76
C ALA A 53 9.47 23.37 -24.22
N GLY A 54 10.53 23.66 -24.97
CA GLY A 54 11.92 23.50 -24.53
C GLY A 54 12.32 24.39 -23.34
N LEU A 55 11.68 25.57 -23.21
CA LEU A 55 11.90 26.47 -22.07
C LEU A 55 11.19 25.97 -20.79
N MET A 56 9.98 25.38 -20.92
CA MET A 56 9.26 24.77 -19.82
C MET A 56 9.95 23.50 -19.31
N GLU A 57 10.47 22.67 -20.22
CA GLU A 57 11.20 21.45 -19.87
C GLU A 57 12.52 21.78 -19.15
N LYS A 58 13.29 22.77 -19.63
CA LYS A 58 14.50 23.26 -18.96
C LYS A 58 14.20 23.84 -17.58
N ARG A 59 13.09 24.57 -17.40
CA ARG A 59 12.67 25.11 -16.09
C ARG A 59 12.22 24.03 -15.14
N ALA A 60 11.54 22.99 -15.62
CA ALA A 60 11.16 21.82 -14.81
C ALA A 60 12.39 21.01 -14.37
N ILE A 61 13.37 20.84 -15.27
CA ILE A 61 14.66 20.19 -14.95
C ILE A 61 15.45 21.03 -13.93
N VAL A 62 15.52 22.35 -14.11
CA VAL A 62 16.18 23.24 -13.14
C VAL A 62 15.48 23.23 -11.79
N ALA A 63 14.16 23.20 -11.75
CA ALA A 63 13.40 23.09 -10.49
C ALA A 63 13.62 21.73 -9.81
N ALA A 64 13.66 20.65 -10.57
CA ALA A 64 13.98 19.31 -10.06
C ALA A 64 15.42 19.22 -9.55
N LEU A 65 16.38 19.79 -10.26
CA LEU A 65 17.80 19.88 -9.84
C LEU A 65 17.97 20.76 -8.60
N LEU A 66 17.23 21.85 -8.49
CA LEU A 66 17.23 22.70 -7.29
C LEU A 66 16.63 21.99 -6.08
N MET A 67 15.54 21.23 -6.25
CA MET A 67 14.97 20.40 -5.18
C MET A 67 15.90 19.25 -4.78
N ALA A 68 16.51 18.58 -5.76
CA ALA A 68 17.52 17.54 -5.49
C ALA A 68 18.75 18.13 -4.79
N GLY A 69 19.23 19.30 -5.24
CA GLY A 69 20.32 20.05 -4.60
C GLY A 69 20.00 20.45 -3.16
N LEU A 70 18.78 20.88 -2.89
CA LEU A 70 18.31 21.26 -1.55
C LEU A 70 18.19 20.03 -0.63
N LEU A 71 17.78 18.88 -1.17
CA LEU A 71 17.78 17.60 -0.48
C LEU A 71 19.19 17.10 -0.17
N ILE A 72 20.11 17.22 -1.12
CA ILE A 72 21.53 16.85 -0.93
C ILE A 72 22.18 17.79 0.10
N LEU A 73 21.90 19.09 0.03
CA LEU A 73 22.40 20.09 0.97
C LEU A 73 21.85 19.84 2.39
N TYR A 74 20.58 19.46 2.50
CA TYR A 74 19.98 19.03 3.75
C TYR A 74 20.63 17.75 4.28
N GLN A 75 20.87 16.75 3.43
CA GLN A 75 21.55 15.51 3.82
C GLN A 75 23.00 15.74 4.25
N THR A 76 23.74 16.62 3.58
CA THR A 76 25.16 16.89 3.93
C THR A 76 25.34 17.75 5.18
N PHE A 77 24.40 18.66 5.48
CA PHE A 77 24.54 19.58 6.62
C PHE A 77 23.76 19.15 7.87
N PHE A 78 22.73 18.30 7.73
CA PHE A 78 21.85 17.92 8.84
C PHE A 78 21.83 16.42 9.15
N VAL A 79 22.30 15.57 8.25
CA VAL A 79 22.41 14.14 8.48
C VAL A 79 23.88 13.77 8.63
N HIS A 80 24.35 13.67 9.87
CA HIS A 80 25.63 13.02 10.17
C HIS A 80 25.43 11.53 9.88
N SER A 81 26.05 11.02 8.81
CA SER A 81 26.11 9.58 8.56
C SER A 81 26.87 8.93 9.70
N PRO A 82 26.31 7.92 10.37
CA PRO A 82 27.13 7.10 11.25
C PRO A 82 28.21 6.42 10.39
N GLU A 83 29.44 6.58 10.82
CA GLU A 83 30.63 5.95 10.24
C GLU A 83 30.36 4.45 10.09
N ALA A 84 30.51 3.93 8.87
CA ALA A 84 30.32 2.50 8.59
C ALA A 84 31.29 1.70 9.47
N PRO A 85 30.82 0.60 10.10
CA PRO A 85 31.73 -0.27 10.85
C PRO A 85 32.81 -0.82 9.90
N PRO A 86 34.07 -0.94 10.37
CA PRO A 86 35.16 -1.45 9.56
C PRO A 86 34.85 -2.85 9.05
N PRO A 87 35.27 -3.21 7.83
CA PRO A 87 35.00 -4.52 7.26
C PRO A 87 35.61 -5.61 8.16
N PRO A 88 34.91 -6.75 8.34
CA PRO A 88 35.41 -7.82 9.18
C PRO A 88 36.75 -8.32 8.65
N GLN A 89 37.76 -8.30 9.49
CA GLN A 89 39.06 -8.91 9.23
C GLN A 89 38.87 -10.39 8.95
N LYS A 90 39.36 -10.80 7.79
CA LYS A 90 39.38 -12.18 7.33
C LYS A 90 40.25 -12.98 8.32
N ALA A 91 39.62 -13.79 9.12
CA ALA A 91 40.34 -14.73 10.00
C ALA A 91 41.08 -15.72 9.10
N GLU A 92 42.38 -15.74 9.23
CA GLU A 92 43.30 -16.68 8.61
C GLU A 92 43.07 -18.05 9.26
N ALA A 93 42.70 -19.05 8.46
CA ALA A 93 42.51 -20.43 8.94
C ALA A 93 43.87 -21.07 9.26
N PRO A 94 44.00 -21.80 10.38
CA PRO A 94 45.23 -22.54 10.67
C PRO A 94 45.40 -23.70 9.70
N ALA A 95 46.60 -23.86 9.17
CA ALA A 95 46.99 -24.94 8.30
C ALA A 95 46.87 -26.30 8.99
N ALA A 96 46.10 -27.21 8.38
CA ALA A 96 45.98 -28.60 8.83
C ALA A 96 47.18 -29.42 8.32
N THR A 97 47.85 -30.08 9.20
CA THR A 97 48.89 -31.07 8.95
C THR A 97 48.28 -32.37 8.40
N PRO A 98 48.83 -33.01 7.39
CA PRO A 98 48.25 -34.22 6.83
C PRO A 98 48.65 -35.45 7.63
N SER A 99 47.68 -36.20 8.15
CA SER A 99 47.87 -37.56 8.65
C SER A 99 47.65 -38.58 7.52
N ALA A 100 48.53 -39.55 7.41
CA ALA A 100 48.52 -40.59 6.40
C ALA A 100 47.33 -41.54 6.51
N PRO A 101 46.86 -42.16 5.40
CA PRO A 101 45.66 -42.97 5.36
C PRO A 101 45.90 -44.42 5.73
N SER A 102 45.06 -44.92 6.64
CA SER A 102 44.86 -46.34 6.82
C SER A 102 43.89 -46.88 5.79
N ALA A 103 44.20 -47.92 5.13
CA ALA A 103 43.40 -48.54 4.06
C ALA A 103 42.06 -49.11 4.60
N PRO A 104 40.91 -48.83 3.97
CA PRO A 104 39.65 -49.45 4.34
C PRO A 104 39.44 -50.81 3.69
N ILE A 105 38.92 -51.72 4.46
CA ILE A 105 38.37 -53.01 4.06
C ILE A 105 37.14 -52.72 3.15
N PRO A 106 36.97 -53.42 2.00
CA PRO A 106 35.82 -53.20 1.16
C PRO A 106 34.56 -53.80 1.79
N ILE A 107 33.70 -52.96 2.31
CA ILE A 107 32.31 -53.30 2.62
C ILE A 107 31.52 -53.16 1.34
N ALA A 108 30.85 -54.20 0.87
CA ALA A 108 29.96 -54.18 -0.24
C ALA A 108 28.88 -53.12 -0.04
N PRO A 109 28.56 -52.26 -1.05
CA PRO A 109 27.53 -51.23 -0.91
C PRO A 109 26.17 -51.88 -0.64
N PRO A 110 25.38 -51.37 0.30
CA PRO A 110 24.02 -51.81 0.48
C PRO A 110 23.28 -51.51 -0.83
N GLN A 111 22.64 -52.54 -1.37
CA GLN A 111 21.83 -52.48 -2.56
C GLN A 111 20.78 -51.38 -2.35
N ALA A 112 20.88 -50.27 -3.10
CA ALA A 112 19.90 -49.19 -3.05
C ALA A 112 18.54 -49.83 -3.40
N ALA A 113 17.60 -49.72 -2.48
CA ALA A 113 16.23 -50.15 -2.67
C ALA A 113 15.72 -49.45 -3.92
N ALA A 114 15.17 -50.22 -4.87
CA ALA A 114 14.56 -49.66 -6.08
C ALA A 114 13.52 -48.61 -5.68
N PRO A 115 13.45 -47.47 -6.39
CA PRO A 115 12.45 -46.42 -6.08
C PRO A 115 11.04 -47.05 -6.11
N PRO A 116 10.17 -46.72 -5.16
CA PRO A 116 8.83 -47.27 -5.09
C PRO A 116 8.07 -46.96 -6.38
N THR A 117 7.52 -47.98 -7.02
CA THR A 117 6.70 -47.83 -8.21
C THR A 117 5.33 -47.29 -7.81
N PRO A 118 4.81 -46.25 -8.47
CA PRO A 118 3.48 -45.72 -8.17
C PRO A 118 2.40 -46.76 -8.41
N VAL A 119 1.53 -46.97 -7.43
CA VAL A 119 0.32 -47.74 -7.58
C VAL A 119 -0.70 -46.88 -8.35
N PRO A 120 -1.38 -47.40 -9.40
CA PRO A 120 -2.41 -46.63 -10.06
C PRO A 120 -3.51 -46.20 -9.08
N VAL A 121 -3.62 -44.91 -8.81
CA VAL A 121 -4.75 -44.34 -8.06
C VAL A 121 -5.92 -44.28 -9.04
N ALA A 122 -7.08 -44.80 -8.64
CA ALA A 122 -8.30 -44.67 -9.43
C ALA A 122 -8.58 -43.18 -9.68
N ALA A 123 -8.92 -42.82 -10.93
CA ALA A 123 -9.27 -41.45 -11.26
C ALA A 123 -10.50 -41.00 -10.42
N VAL A 124 -10.31 -40.03 -9.54
CA VAL A 124 -11.39 -39.44 -8.73
C VAL A 124 -12.09 -38.42 -9.60
N PRO A 125 -13.45 -38.47 -9.74
CA PRO A 125 -14.16 -37.41 -10.46
C PRO A 125 -13.98 -36.07 -9.75
N LEU A 126 -13.58 -35.05 -10.50
CA LEU A 126 -13.42 -33.71 -9.98
C LEU A 126 -14.79 -33.15 -9.54
N LYS A 127 -14.85 -32.66 -8.31
CA LYS A 127 -16.04 -32.10 -7.70
C LYS A 127 -15.71 -30.74 -7.09
N THR A 128 -16.64 -29.79 -7.23
CA THR A 128 -16.53 -28.47 -6.59
C THR A 128 -17.61 -28.33 -5.53
N VAL A 129 -17.24 -27.87 -4.35
CA VAL A 129 -18.15 -27.57 -3.23
C VAL A 129 -18.29 -26.07 -3.13
N GLN A 130 -19.52 -25.56 -3.17
CA GLN A 130 -19.80 -24.13 -2.98
C GLN A 130 -19.96 -23.81 -1.52
N VAL A 131 -19.34 -22.70 -1.07
CA VAL A 131 -19.47 -22.17 0.29
C VAL A 131 -20.06 -20.78 0.20
N THR A 132 -21.22 -20.58 0.87
CA THR A 132 -21.91 -19.28 0.90
C THR A 132 -21.90 -18.74 2.32
N GLY A 133 -21.36 -17.54 2.49
CA GLY A 133 -21.34 -16.79 3.75
C GLY A 133 -21.80 -15.34 3.54
N PRO A 134 -22.03 -14.59 4.64
CA PRO A 134 -22.45 -13.20 4.57
C PRO A 134 -21.34 -12.24 4.13
N LEU A 135 -20.07 -12.66 4.25
CA LEU A 135 -18.89 -11.84 3.91
C LEU A 135 -18.21 -12.30 2.62
N TYR A 136 -18.49 -13.53 2.17
CA TYR A 136 -17.84 -14.10 1.00
C TYR A 136 -18.66 -15.24 0.38
N LYS A 137 -18.36 -15.52 -0.88
CA LYS A 137 -18.69 -16.75 -1.58
C LYS A 137 -17.42 -17.42 -2.02
N ALA A 138 -17.29 -18.71 -1.79
CA ALA A 138 -16.11 -19.47 -2.14
C ALA A 138 -16.47 -20.77 -2.85
N GLU A 139 -15.53 -21.29 -3.65
CA GLU A 139 -15.58 -22.59 -4.26
C GLU A 139 -14.33 -23.38 -3.87
N VAL A 140 -14.53 -24.63 -3.48
CA VAL A 140 -13.44 -25.54 -3.11
C VAL A 140 -13.46 -26.73 -4.06
N SER A 141 -12.34 -26.96 -4.73
CA SER A 141 -12.17 -28.07 -5.68
C SER A 141 -11.61 -29.30 -4.99
N SER A 142 -12.07 -30.48 -5.40
CA SER A 142 -11.46 -31.74 -4.98
C SER A 142 -10.07 -31.98 -5.57
N HIS A 143 -9.66 -31.22 -6.60
CA HIS A 143 -8.29 -31.22 -7.09
C HIS A 143 -7.40 -30.42 -6.14
N GLY A 144 -6.59 -31.11 -5.36
CA GLY A 144 -5.69 -30.49 -4.38
C GLY A 144 -6.34 -29.96 -3.09
N GLY A 145 -7.66 -30.12 -2.88
CA GLY A 145 -8.35 -29.47 -1.77
C GLY A 145 -8.35 -27.94 -1.88
N ASP A 146 -8.42 -27.40 -3.08
CA ASP A 146 -8.06 -26.04 -3.41
C ASP A 146 -9.24 -25.07 -3.33
N LEU A 147 -8.99 -23.86 -2.80
CA LEU A 147 -9.90 -22.73 -2.91
C LEU A 147 -9.86 -22.22 -4.35
N SER A 148 -10.72 -22.75 -5.23
CA SER A 148 -10.70 -22.45 -6.66
C SER A 148 -11.29 -21.10 -7.01
N ALA A 149 -12.21 -20.56 -6.19
CA ALA A 149 -12.73 -19.20 -6.31
C ALA A 149 -13.02 -18.63 -4.92
N TRP A 150 -12.88 -17.31 -4.79
CA TRP A 150 -13.24 -16.55 -3.59
C TRP A 150 -13.65 -15.14 -3.96
N GLU A 151 -14.88 -14.81 -3.68
CA GLU A 151 -15.44 -13.47 -3.88
C GLU A 151 -15.85 -12.88 -2.54
N LEU A 152 -15.35 -11.70 -2.24
CA LEU A 152 -15.73 -10.94 -1.04
C LEU A 152 -17.00 -10.13 -1.31
N ASP A 153 -17.88 -10.08 -0.34
CA ASP A 153 -18.93 -9.07 -0.23
C ASP A 153 -18.46 -7.97 0.73
N TYR A 154 -17.66 -7.04 0.19
CA TYR A 154 -17.07 -5.94 0.96
C TYR A 154 -17.27 -4.62 0.21
N ARG A 155 -18.41 -3.93 0.49
CA ARG A 155 -18.82 -2.72 -0.24
C ARG A 155 -18.80 -2.92 -1.75
N GLY A 156 -19.45 -3.98 -2.18
CA GLY A 156 -19.42 -4.51 -3.54
C GLY A 156 -18.61 -5.79 -3.66
N THR A 157 -18.92 -6.56 -4.70
CA THR A 157 -18.31 -7.85 -4.96
C THR A 157 -16.86 -7.68 -5.44
N LYS A 158 -15.91 -8.38 -4.81
CA LYS A 158 -14.49 -8.33 -5.14
C LYS A 158 -13.90 -9.72 -5.28
N PRO A 159 -13.41 -10.10 -6.47
CA PRO A 159 -12.74 -11.39 -6.65
C PRO A 159 -11.39 -11.36 -5.92
N MET A 160 -11.12 -12.37 -5.09
CA MET A 160 -9.85 -12.53 -4.38
C MET A 160 -9.07 -13.76 -4.85
N ILE A 161 -9.77 -14.75 -5.38
CA ILE A 161 -9.21 -15.92 -6.04
C ILE A 161 -9.92 -16.06 -7.38
N VAL A 162 -9.12 -16.26 -8.45
CA VAL A 162 -9.62 -16.39 -9.82
C VAL A 162 -9.10 -17.69 -10.39
N PRO A 163 -9.99 -18.62 -10.81
CA PRO A 163 -9.61 -19.94 -11.30
C PRO A 163 -8.54 -19.86 -12.40
N GLY A 164 -7.50 -20.67 -12.27
CA GLY A 164 -6.42 -20.78 -13.26
C GLY A 164 -5.42 -19.60 -13.28
N LEU A 165 -5.69 -18.50 -12.59
CA LEU A 165 -4.86 -17.30 -12.61
C LEU A 165 -4.29 -16.96 -11.22
N LEU A 166 -5.15 -16.78 -10.24
CA LEU A 166 -4.77 -16.44 -8.88
C LEU A 166 -5.43 -17.41 -7.91
N GLY A 167 -4.64 -18.06 -7.10
CA GLY A 167 -5.15 -18.94 -6.04
C GLY A 167 -4.12 -19.94 -5.57
N PRO A 168 -4.49 -20.72 -4.56
CA PRO A 168 -3.69 -21.86 -4.13
C PRO A 168 -3.59 -22.88 -5.25
N ARG A 169 -2.48 -23.65 -5.23
CA ARG A 169 -2.19 -24.69 -6.22
C ARG A 169 -2.51 -26.09 -5.71
N GLY A 170 -3.29 -26.17 -4.64
CA GLY A 170 -3.64 -27.41 -3.97
C GLY A 170 -2.51 -28.00 -3.13
N ILE A 171 -2.85 -29.04 -2.37
CA ILE A 171 -1.86 -29.81 -1.62
C ILE A 171 -0.99 -30.59 -2.59
N THR A 172 0.31 -30.29 -2.58
CA THR A 172 1.29 -30.93 -3.42
C THR A 172 2.24 -31.77 -2.56
N VAL A 173 2.53 -32.99 -2.98
CA VAL A 173 3.49 -33.89 -2.36
C VAL A 173 4.76 -33.92 -3.20
N GLU A 174 5.88 -33.57 -2.58
CA GLU A 174 7.21 -33.60 -3.19
C GLU A 174 8.02 -34.77 -2.59
N ARG A 175 8.72 -35.52 -3.44
CA ARG A 175 9.65 -36.59 -3.06
C ARG A 175 10.97 -36.44 -3.80
N ALA A 176 12.04 -36.89 -3.17
CA ALA A 176 13.35 -36.91 -3.83
C ALA A 176 13.33 -37.73 -5.11
N GLY A 177 13.80 -37.12 -6.19
CA GLY A 177 13.89 -37.79 -7.50
C GLY A 177 12.56 -38.00 -8.25
N GLN A 178 11.45 -37.41 -7.76
CA GLN A 178 10.14 -37.48 -8.44
C GLN A 178 9.57 -36.09 -8.70
N PRO A 179 8.77 -35.93 -9.74
CA PRO A 179 8.08 -34.64 -9.96
C PRO A 179 7.05 -34.40 -8.87
N PRO A 180 6.82 -33.12 -8.50
CA PRO A 180 5.77 -32.73 -7.56
C PRO A 180 4.40 -33.20 -8.03
N ARG A 181 3.59 -33.76 -7.13
CA ARG A 181 2.26 -34.29 -7.46
C ARG A 181 1.19 -33.61 -6.62
N VAL A 182 0.17 -33.06 -7.29
CA VAL A 182 -1.06 -32.59 -6.65
C VAL A 182 -1.91 -33.79 -6.28
N VAL A 183 -2.51 -33.77 -5.09
CA VAL A 183 -3.36 -34.83 -4.58
C VAL A 183 -4.80 -34.60 -5.01
N ASP A 184 -5.44 -35.60 -5.60
CA ASP A 184 -6.86 -35.59 -5.90
C ASP A 184 -7.66 -36.19 -4.74
N PHE A 185 -8.71 -35.49 -4.33
CA PHE A 185 -9.49 -35.82 -3.15
C PHE A 185 -10.91 -36.27 -3.49
N THR A 186 -11.42 -37.18 -2.69
CA THR A 186 -12.85 -37.45 -2.57
C THR A 186 -13.44 -36.50 -1.53
N VAL A 187 -14.55 -35.87 -1.84
CA VAL A 187 -15.28 -34.96 -0.96
C VAL A 187 -16.74 -35.37 -0.82
N MET A 188 -17.29 -35.30 0.38
CA MET A 188 -18.70 -35.47 0.65
C MET A 188 -19.39 -34.11 0.74
N GLY A 189 -20.58 -33.98 0.15
CA GLY A 189 -21.35 -32.74 0.13
C GLY A 189 -21.21 -31.99 -1.21
N GLU A 190 -22.11 -31.04 -1.46
CA GLU A 190 -22.17 -30.23 -2.68
C GLU A 190 -22.17 -28.74 -2.40
N ALA A 191 -22.67 -28.34 -1.22
CA ALA A 191 -22.72 -26.96 -0.78
C ALA A 191 -22.63 -26.87 0.73
N LEU A 192 -22.04 -25.76 1.20
CA LEU A 192 -21.93 -25.41 2.62
C LEU A 192 -22.46 -23.99 2.81
N ASP A 193 -23.51 -23.83 3.62
CA ASP A 193 -24.07 -22.51 3.96
C ASP A 193 -23.66 -22.09 5.39
N VAL A 194 -22.83 -21.05 5.48
CA VAL A 194 -22.39 -20.40 6.73
C VAL A 194 -22.93 -18.98 6.85
N SER A 195 -24.08 -18.69 6.20
CA SER A 195 -24.68 -17.35 6.12
C SER A 195 -25.29 -16.87 7.44
N ARG A 196 -25.56 -17.75 8.41
CA ARG A 196 -26.03 -17.36 9.73
C ARG A 196 -24.90 -16.68 10.51
N MET A 197 -25.19 -15.56 11.17
CA MET A 197 -24.28 -14.88 12.08
C MET A 197 -23.71 -15.90 13.09
N ALA A 198 -22.42 -16.16 13.10
CA ALA A 198 -21.71 -17.25 13.77
C ALA A 198 -21.89 -18.65 13.14
N GLY A 199 -22.39 -18.75 11.91
CA GLY A 199 -22.40 -20.00 11.15
C GLY A 199 -20.97 -20.58 11.04
N ARG A 200 -20.84 -21.86 11.36
CA ARG A 200 -19.61 -22.63 11.19
C ARG A 200 -19.92 -23.84 10.37
N GLY A 201 -18.98 -24.24 9.54
CA GLY A 201 -19.11 -25.45 8.77
C GLY A 201 -17.77 -26.01 8.39
N GLU A 202 -17.72 -27.30 8.11
CA GLU A 202 -16.48 -27.96 7.71
C GLU A 202 -16.69 -28.84 6.48
N ILE A 203 -15.65 -28.92 5.67
CA ILE A 203 -15.57 -29.80 4.50
C ILE A 203 -14.35 -30.68 4.71
N THR A 204 -14.51 -31.98 4.57
CA THR A 204 -13.41 -32.95 4.68
C THR A 204 -13.13 -33.59 3.33
N PHE A 205 -11.86 -33.56 2.97
CA PHE A 205 -11.29 -34.13 1.78
C PHE A 205 -10.40 -35.33 2.16
N VAL A 206 -10.50 -36.43 1.43
CA VAL A 206 -9.68 -37.63 1.64
C VAL A 206 -9.08 -38.05 0.30
N GLY A 207 -7.75 -38.12 0.22
CA GLY A 207 -7.03 -38.50 -0.98
C GLY A 207 -5.82 -39.37 -0.68
N GLU A 208 -5.24 -39.93 -1.73
CA GLU A 208 -4.01 -40.75 -1.65
C GLU A 208 -3.00 -40.25 -2.69
N ASP A 209 -1.75 -40.26 -2.33
CA ASP A 209 -0.67 -39.78 -3.20
C ASP A 209 -0.17 -40.79 -4.22
N GLY A 210 -0.66 -42.03 -4.17
CA GLY A 210 -0.24 -43.15 -5.03
C GLY A 210 1.03 -43.85 -4.57
N PHE A 211 1.63 -43.47 -3.48
CA PHE A 211 2.81 -44.09 -2.87
C PHE A 211 2.57 -44.62 -1.47
N GLY A 212 1.33 -44.57 -0.99
CA GLY A 212 0.91 -45.11 0.29
C GLY A 212 0.68 -44.06 1.37
N LEU A 213 0.79 -42.75 1.06
CA LEU A 213 0.34 -41.71 1.97
C LEU A 213 -1.15 -41.41 1.72
N ARG A 214 -1.96 -41.56 2.77
CA ARG A 214 -3.32 -41.06 2.82
C ARG A 214 -3.33 -39.68 3.44
N ILE A 215 -3.94 -38.71 2.75
CA ILE A 215 -4.03 -37.33 3.18
C ILE A 215 -5.49 -37.02 3.44
N THR A 216 -5.77 -36.56 4.65
CA THR A 216 -7.10 -36.07 5.04
C THR A 216 -6.97 -34.59 5.34
N GLU A 217 -7.67 -33.76 4.59
CA GLU A 217 -7.74 -32.31 4.83
C GLU A 217 -9.13 -31.95 5.32
N THR A 218 -9.20 -31.13 6.36
CA THR A 218 -10.45 -30.55 6.85
C THR A 218 -10.35 -29.04 6.82
N LEU A 219 -11.23 -28.40 6.06
CA LEU A 219 -11.39 -26.95 5.96
C LEU A 219 -12.56 -26.52 6.84
N ARG A 220 -12.30 -25.64 7.80
CA ARG A 220 -13.32 -25.04 8.68
C ARG A 220 -13.56 -23.60 8.31
N PHE A 221 -14.77 -23.28 7.90
CA PHE A 221 -15.24 -21.97 7.50
C PHE A 221 -16.03 -21.30 8.62
N ARG A 222 -15.88 -19.96 8.71
CA ARG A 222 -16.64 -19.10 9.62
C ARG A 222 -17.33 -18.00 8.84
N GLY A 223 -18.65 -17.83 9.04
CA GLY A 223 -19.45 -16.86 8.29
C GLY A 223 -19.12 -15.40 8.60
N ASN A 224 -18.56 -15.08 9.75
CA ASN A 224 -18.25 -13.73 10.23
C ASN A 224 -16.77 -13.33 10.10
N ASP A 225 -15.92 -14.21 9.55
CA ASP A 225 -14.49 -14.01 9.40
C ASP A 225 -14.02 -14.35 7.98
N TYR A 226 -12.86 -13.86 7.60
CA TYR A 226 -12.24 -14.09 6.29
C TYR A 226 -11.16 -15.17 6.33
N ASP A 227 -11.11 -15.92 7.41
CA ASP A 227 -10.12 -16.98 7.60
C ASP A 227 -10.76 -18.37 7.51
N VAL A 228 -9.96 -19.30 7.04
CA VAL A 228 -10.27 -20.73 6.94
C VAL A 228 -9.21 -21.51 7.69
N GLU A 229 -9.62 -22.25 8.72
CA GLU A 229 -8.72 -23.16 9.41
C GLU A 229 -8.56 -24.45 8.59
N ARG A 230 -7.32 -24.77 8.22
CA ARG A 230 -6.93 -25.98 7.52
C ARG A 230 -6.28 -26.95 8.49
N SER A 231 -6.81 -28.14 8.64
CA SER A 231 -6.19 -29.24 9.36
C SER A 231 -5.86 -30.36 8.36
N VAL A 232 -4.59 -30.75 8.30
CA VAL A 232 -4.10 -31.78 7.38
C VAL A 232 -3.50 -32.91 8.17
N ARG A 233 -4.04 -34.11 7.99
CA ARG A 233 -3.50 -35.35 8.55
C ARG A 233 -2.91 -36.17 7.42
N VAL A 234 -1.66 -36.58 7.56
CA VAL A 234 -0.94 -37.46 6.62
C VAL A 234 -0.64 -38.77 7.33
N GLU A 235 -1.18 -39.87 6.83
CA GLU A 235 -1.05 -41.22 7.38
C GLU A 235 -0.31 -42.12 6.40
N ASN A 236 0.73 -42.82 6.86
CA ASN A 236 1.38 -43.84 6.03
C ASN A 236 0.61 -45.17 6.10
N ARG A 237 -0.12 -45.47 5.04
CA ARG A 237 -0.82 -46.74 4.82
C ARG A 237 -0.02 -47.77 3.97
N GLY A 238 1.15 -47.34 3.53
CA GLY A 238 2.07 -48.19 2.78
C GLY A 238 2.76 -49.21 3.70
N ARG A 239 3.57 -50.06 3.07
CA ARG A 239 4.37 -51.09 3.80
C ARG A 239 5.80 -50.64 4.12
N ALA A 240 6.25 -49.56 3.53
CA ALA A 240 7.58 -49.00 3.72
C ALA A 240 7.51 -47.64 4.41
N THR A 241 8.58 -47.26 5.09
CA THR A 241 8.76 -45.91 5.66
C THR A 241 8.64 -44.87 4.53
N GLN A 242 7.90 -43.79 4.78
CA GLN A 242 7.65 -42.72 3.81
C GLN A 242 8.31 -41.42 4.28
N GLU A 243 9.00 -40.79 3.34
CA GLU A 243 9.53 -39.43 3.48
C GLU A 243 8.97 -38.58 2.33
N ALA A 244 8.40 -37.44 2.68
CA ALA A 244 7.84 -36.51 1.71
C ALA A 244 7.82 -35.09 2.26
N THR A 245 7.71 -34.11 1.38
CA THR A 245 7.44 -32.71 1.74
C THR A 245 6.03 -32.36 1.28
N ILE A 246 5.23 -31.84 2.19
CA ILE A 246 3.90 -31.32 1.85
C ILE A 246 4.03 -29.82 1.59
N VAL A 247 3.41 -29.36 0.50
CA VAL A 247 3.54 -28.00 0.01
C VAL A 247 2.17 -27.37 -0.22
N PHE A 248 2.00 -26.15 0.25
CA PHE A 248 0.83 -25.30 0.08
C PHE A 248 1.29 -23.99 -0.55
N MET A 249 0.95 -23.74 -1.82
CA MET A 249 1.43 -22.57 -2.56
C MET A 249 0.29 -21.76 -3.14
N TRP A 250 0.41 -20.44 -3.03
CA TRP A 250 -0.31 -19.50 -3.87
C TRP A 250 0.39 -19.36 -5.21
N GLY A 251 -0.39 -19.20 -6.27
CA GLY A 251 0.12 -18.83 -7.59
C GLY A 251 -0.46 -17.49 -8.04
N ALA A 252 0.38 -16.63 -8.61
CA ALA A 252 -0.04 -15.37 -9.21
C ALA A 252 0.79 -15.06 -10.46
N PRO A 253 0.20 -14.49 -11.52
CA PRO A 253 0.97 -14.07 -12.69
C PRO A 253 1.79 -12.82 -12.36
N VAL A 254 2.98 -12.70 -12.95
CA VAL A 254 3.79 -11.47 -12.86
C VAL A 254 3.11 -10.33 -13.59
N THR A 255 2.53 -10.61 -14.75
CA THR A 255 1.82 -9.64 -15.58
C THR A 255 0.34 -10.00 -15.64
N TRP A 256 -0.51 -9.06 -15.25
CA TRP A 256 -1.94 -9.26 -15.19
C TRP A 256 -2.62 -8.92 -16.52
N PRO A 257 -3.54 -9.75 -17.03
CA PRO A 257 -4.39 -9.41 -18.16
C PRO A 257 -5.27 -8.17 -17.84
N LYS A 258 -5.53 -7.33 -18.85
CA LYS A 258 -6.27 -6.08 -18.65
C LYS A 258 -7.70 -6.29 -18.14
N ASP A 259 -8.40 -7.25 -18.70
CA ASP A 259 -9.77 -7.63 -18.30
C ASP A 259 -9.84 -8.07 -16.84
N VAL A 260 -8.81 -8.78 -16.37
CA VAL A 260 -8.70 -9.20 -14.97
C VAL A 260 -8.38 -8.02 -14.08
N THR A 261 -7.48 -7.13 -14.50
CA THR A 261 -7.14 -5.91 -13.74
C THR A 261 -8.39 -5.04 -13.52
N GLU A 262 -9.25 -4.92 -14.53
CA GLU A 262 -10.53 -4.21 -14.42
C GLU A 262 -11.47 -4.87 -13.40
N ARG A 263 -11.58 -6.19 -13.38
CA ARG A 263 -12.37 -6.95 -12.37
C ARG A 263 -11.90 -6.70 -10.95
N PHE A 264 -10.59 -6.63 -10.74
CA PHE A 264 -10.01 -6.30 -9.44
C PHE A 264 -10.08 -4.80 -9.10
N GLN A 265 -10.60 -3.96 -9.98
CA GLN A 265 -10.63 -2.50 -9.80
C GLN A 265 -9.24 -1.95 -9.41
N GLY A 266 -8.17 -2.46 -10.02
CA GLY A 266 -6.78 -2.12 -9.70
C GLY A 266 -6.24 -2.73 -8.40
N GLN A 267 -7.01 -3.58 -7.71
CA GLN A 267 -6.63 -4.17 -6.42
C GLN A 267 -6.10 -5.61 -6.52
N HIS A 268 -5.59 -6.01 -7.69
CA HIS A 268 -4.91 -7.29 -7.84
C HIS A 268 -3.61 -7.33 -7.02
N PRO A 269 -3.14 -8.49 -6.57
CA PRO A 269 -1.87 -8.62 -5.88
C PRO A 269 -0.69 -8.13 -6.73
N THR A 270 0.17 -7.34 -6.13
CA THR A 270 1.37 -6.79 -6.77
C THR A 270 2.65 -7.22 -6.07
N ARG A 271 2.54 -7.77 -4.86
CA ARG A 271 3.68 -8.12 -4.01
C ARG A 271 3.48 -9.45 -3.29
N VAL A 272 4.58 -10.14 -3.05
CA VAL A 272 4.68 -11.17 -2.01
C VAL A 272 5.06 -10.50 -0.71
N VAL A 273 4.39 -10.88 0.37
CA VAL A 273 4.69 -10.44 1.72
C VAL A 273 4.92 -11.65 2.62
N ARG A 274 6.00 -11.64 3.40
CA ARG A 274 6.34 -12.74 4.31
C ARG A 274 6.86 -12.24 5.65
N ALA A 275 6.56 -12.97 6.72
CA ALA A 275 7.12 -12.76 8.04
C ALA A 275 8.22 -13.80 8.32
N VAL A 276 9.45 -13.31 8.41
CA VAL A 276 10.65 -14.10 8.64
C VAL A 276 11.45 -13.46 9.77
N ASN A 277 11.83 -14.23 10.78
CA ASN A 277 12.63 -13.75 11.93
C ASN A 277 12.04 -12.50 12.60
N GLY A 278 10.72 -12.45 12.74
CA GLY A 278 10.01 -11.34 13.39
C GLY A 278 9.89 -10.06 12.55
N SER A 279 10.48 -10.01 11.36
CA SER A 279 10.39 -8.90 10.42
C SER A 279 9.52 -9.24 9.22
N VAL A 280 8.82 -8.23 8.67
CA VAL A 280 8.01 -8.39 7.46
C VAL A 280 8.78 -7.88 6.26
N ARG A 281 8.95 -8.75 5.26
CA ARG A 281 9.55 -8.44 3.97
C ARG A 281 8.46 -8.37 2.90
N ARG A 282 8.61 -7.43 1.97
CA ARG A 282 7.71 -7.22 0.83
C ARG A 282 8.54 -7.16 -0.43
N GLU A 283 8.16 -7.95 -1.42
CA GLU A 283 8.84 -7.97 -2.71
C GLU A 283 7.83 -7.91 -3.84
N GLU A 284 8.11 -7.10 -4.86
CA GLU A 284 7.28 -7.01 -6.06
C GLU A 284 7.31 -8.34 -6.82
N LEU A 285 6.19 -8.77 -7.40
CA LEU A 285 6.08 -10.05 -8.12
C LEU A 285 7.16 -10.19 -9.20
N ALA A 286 7.51 -9.11 -9.89
CA ALA A 286 8.53 -9.12 -10.92
C ALA A 286 9.95 -9.40 -10.40
N LYS A 287 10.22 -9.11 -9.13
CA LYS A 287 11.56 -9.19 -8.49
C LYS A 287 11.74 -10.43 -7.62
N ILE A 288 10.73 -11.30 -7.54
CA ILE A 288 10.79 -12.51 -6.72
C ILE A 288 11.94 -13.41 -7.19
N ALA A 289 12.75 -13.82 -6.22
CA ALA A 289 13.79 -14.84 -6.36
C ALA A 289 13.44 -16.05 -5.48
N ASP A 290 14.04 -17.19 -5.77
CA ASP A 290 13.83 -18.41 -5.00
C ASP A 290 14.30 -18.20 -3.56
N PHE A 291 13.41 -18.49 -2.61
CA PHE A 291 13.67 -18.38 -1.18
C PHE A 291 12.97 -19.51 -0.43
N VAL A 292 13.67 -20.11 0.53
CA VAL A 292 13.11 -21.03 1.52
C VAL A 292 13.72 -20.67 2.87
N GLY A 293 12.89 -20.39 3.86
CA GLY A 293 13.39 -19.99 5.19
C GLY A 293 12.36 -20.19 6.28
N ASP A 294 12.82 -20.08 7.52
CA ASP A 294 11.94 -20.16 8.68
C ASP A 294 11.09 -18.89 8.75
N GLY A 295 9.77 -19.05 8.79
CA GLY A 295 8.82 -17.96 8.80
C GLY A 295 7.46 -18.37 9.32
N GLN A 296 6.72 -17.41 9.82
CA GLN A 296 5.42 -17.65 10.43
C GLN A 296 4.29 -17.64 9.41
N TRP A 297 4.35 -16.74 8.43
CA TRP A 297 3.34 -16.59 7.41
C TRP A 297 3.91 -15.98 6.11
N ILE A 298 3.22 -16.25 5.02
CA ILE A 298 3.51 -15.73 3.69
C ILE A 298 2.21 -15.52 2.94
N GLY A 299 2.15 -14.53 2.06
CA GLY A 299 0.97 -14.26 1.25
C GLY A 299 1.22 -13.34 0.07
N LEU A 300 0.18 -13.18 -0.72
CA LEU A 300 0.06 -12.23 -1.83
C LEU A 300 -0.75 -11.01 -1.36
N GLU A 301 -0.25 -9.82 -1.61
CA GLU A 301 -0.93 -8.59 -1.18
C GLU A 301 -1.14 -7.60 -2.31
N SER A 302 -2.27 -6.90 -2.28
CA SER A 302 -2.49 -5.60 -2.88
C SER A 302 -2.34 -4.49 -1.83
N GLU A 303 -2.72 -3.27 -2.16
CA GLU A 303 -2.70 -2.18 -1.19
C GLU A 303 -3.64 -2.46 0.00
N TRP A 304 -4.85 -2.95 -0.27
CA TRP A 304 -5.92 -3.10 0.73
C TRP A 304 -6.33 -4.54 1.03
N TYR A 305 -5.87 -5.53 0.26
CA TYR A 305 -6.27 -6.93 0.42
C TYR A 305 -5.07 -7.85 0.60
N LEU A 306 -5.32 -8.97 1.26
CA LEU A 306 -4.31 -9.97 1.59
C LEU A 306 -4.89 -11.37 1.38
N ALA A 307 -4.11 -12.24 0.74
CA ALA A 307 -4.31 -13.68 0.69
C ALA A 307 -3.08 -14.37 1.29
N ALA A 308 -3.19 -14.93 2.49
CA ALA A 308 -2.04 -15.42 3.24
C ALA A 308 -2.24 -16.82 3.80
N LEU A 309 -1.13 -17.55 3.95
CA LEU A 309 -1.02 -18.81 4.67
C LEU A 309 -0.19 -18.59 5.93
N VAL A 310 -0.71 -19.01 7.07
CA VAL A 310 -0.10 -18.87 8.39
C VAL A 310 0.16 -20.25 8.97
N ALA A 311 1.40 -20.57 9.30
CA ALA A 311 1.77 -21.79 9.97
C ALA A 311 1.30 -21.77 11.42
N GLN A 312 0.48 -22.75 11.82
CA GLN A 312 0.04 -22.92 13.22
C GLN A 312 0.73 -24.10 13.91
N THR A 313 1.32 -25.01 13.13
CA THR A 313 2.13 -26.13 13.61
C THR A 313 3.60 -25.83 13.33
N PRO A 314 4.53 -26.16 14.26
CA PRO A 314 5.97 -26.05 14.02
C PRO A 314 6.44 -26.93 12.86
N GLY A 315 7.57 -26.58 12.24
CA GLY A 315 8.20 -27.31 11.14
C GLY A 315 7.85 -26.80 9.75
N PHE A 316 6.84 -25.95 9.61
CA PHE A 316 6.59 -25.27 8.35
C PHE A 316 7.67 -24.21 8.06
N ARG A 317 8.06 -24.13 6.79
CA ARG A 317 8.95 -23.10 6.27
C ARG A 317 8.22 -22.29 5.20
N VAL A 318 8.47 -21.00 5.14
CA VAL A 318 7.99 -20.17 4.05
C VAL A 318 8.85 -20.41 2.82
N ALA A 319 8.21 -20.47 1.65
CA ALA A 319 8.89 -20.65 0.39
C ALA A 319 8.26 -19.73 -0.67
N GLU A 320 9.08 -19.14 -1.50
CA GLU A 320 8.65 -18.39 -2.68
C GLU A 320 9.62 -18.65 -3.83
N GLY A 321 9.14 -18.44 -5.04
CA GLY A 321 9.92 -18.59 -6.24
C GLY A 321 9.12 -18.22 -7.48
N LYS A 322 9.78 -18.26 -8.62
CA LYS A 322 9.18 -17.95 -9.91
C LYS A 322 9.40 -19.10 -10.89
N VAL A 323 8.32 -19.57 -11.51
CA VAL A 323 8.36 -20.58 -12.58
C VAL A 323 7.69 -19.98 -13.83
N GLY A 324 8.49 -19.66 -14.85
CA GLY A 324 8.01 -18.93 -16.03
C GLY A 324 7.50 -17.54 -15.63
N GLU A 325 6.25 -17.23 -16.01
CA GLU A 325 5.57 -15.97 -15.66
C GLU A 325 4.65 -16.10 -14.44
N THR A 326 4.79 -17.18 -13.64
CA THR A 326 4.00 -17.39 -12.43
C THR A 326 4.89 -17.33 -11.19
N VAL A 327 4.52 -16.49 -10.25
CA VAL A 327 5.11 -16.44 -8.91
C VAL A 327 4.39 -17.45 -8.02
N HIS A 328 5.15 -18.19 -7.24
CA HIS A 328 4.68 -19.11 -6.23
C HIS A 328 5.13 -18.61 -4.85
N ALA A 329 4.20 -18.58 -3.89
CA ALA A 329 4.48 -18.17 -2.53
C ALA A 329 3.64 -18.99 -1.55
N GLY A 330 4.27 -19.63 -0.54
CA GLY A 330 3.51 -20.51 0.35
C GLY A 330 4.31 -21.13 1.47
N LEU A 331 3.77 -22.20 2.02
CA LEU A 331 4.33 -22.97 3.12
C LEU A 331 4.72 -24.37 2.64
N ARG A 332 5.82 -24.86 3.15
CA ARG A 332 6.25 -26.24 2.95
C ARG A 332 6.71 -26.87 4.27
N VAL A 333 6.43 -28.15 4.43
CA VAL A 333 6.84 -28.91 5.62
C VAL A 333 7.40 -30.27 5.19
N ALA A 334 8.62 -30.57 5.62
CA ALA A 334 9.17 -31.90 5.49
C ALA A 334 8.55 -32.80 6.57
N LEU A 335 7.90 -33.89 6.15
CA LEU A 335 7.35 -34.86 7.07
C LEU A 335 8.50 -35.58 7.81
N PRO A 336 8.32 -35.94 9.07
CA PRO A 336 9.21 -36.91 9.69
C PRO A 336 9.14 -38.24 8.93
N SER A 337 10.14 -39.08 9.05
CA SER A 337 10.13 -40.44 8.47
C SER A 337 8.96 -41.25 9.08
N LEU A 338 7.85 -41.34 8.33
CA LEU A 338 6.62 -42.00 8.80
C LEU A 338 6.74 -43.53 8.60
N GLN A 339 6.75 -44.29 9.69
CA GLN A 339 6.62 -45.74 9.66
C GLN A 339 5.22 -46.16 9.20
N PRO A 340 5.03 -47.40 8.71
CA PRO A 340 3.70 -47.93 8.41
C PRO A 340 2.74 -47.76 9.59
N GLY A 341 1.57 -47.16 9.33
CA GLY A 341 0.54 -46.87 10.35
C GLY A 341 0.77 -45.59 11.17
N GLN A 342 1.90 -44.89 11.01
CA GLN A 342 2.14 -43.62 11.67
C GLN A 342 1.46 -42.46 10.92
N SER A 343 1.07 -41.42 11.66
CA SER A 343 0.49 -40.21 11.10
C SER A 343 1.19 -38.95 11.61
N TRP A 344 1.11 -37.89 10.81
CA TRP A 344 1.50 -36.53 11.13
C TRP A 344 0.29 -35.60 10.97
N ASP A 345 0.16 -34.64 11.87
CA ASP A 345 -0.93 -33.66 11.84
C ASP A 345 -0.36 -32.23 11.74
N GLY A 346 -0.83 -31.47 10.76
CA GLY A 346 -0.48 -30.07 10.55
C GLY A 346 -1.69 -29.16 10.54
N ARG A 347 -1.52 -27.92 11.00
CA ARG A 347 -2.54 -26.88 10.96
C ARG A 347 -2.00 -25.61 10.34
N ILE A 348 -2.82 -25.02 9.45
CA ILE A 348 -2.56 -23.80 8.73
C ILE A 348 -3.80 -22.91 8.82
N LEU A 349 -3.64 -21.63 9.00
CA LEU A 349 -4.70 -20.66 8.82
C LEU A 349 -4.54 -20.03 7.44
N THR A 350 -5.59 -20.07 6.63
CA THR A 350 -5.67 -19.37 5.35
C THR A 350 -6.51 -18.12 5.54
N TYR A 351 -5.95 -16.95 5.27
CA TYR A 351 -6.68 -15.67 5.31
C TYR A 351 -6.87 -15.14 3.90
N VAL A 352 -8.11 -14.79 3.54
CA VAL A 352 -8.43 -14.20 2.22
C VAL A 352 -9.41 -13.06 2.42
N GLY A 353 -8.92 -11.84 2.52
CA GLY A 353 -9.79 -10.72 2.86
C GLY A 353 -9.12 -9.35 2.93
N PRO A 354 -9.87 -8.35 3.40
CA PRO A 354 -9.40 -6.97 3.54
C PRO A 354 -8.38 -6.83 4.67
N LYS A 355 -7.40 -5.93 4.50
CA LYS A 355 -6.40 -5.60 5.52
C LYS A 355 -6.96 -4.65 6.59
N GLU A 356 -8.00 -5.10 7.31
CA GLU A 356 -8.55 -4.40 8.47
C GLU A 356 -7.64 -4.59 9.68
N TYR A 357 -7.01 -3.53 10.17
CA TYR A 357 -5.97 -3.61 11.21
C TYR A 357 -6.44 -4.38 12.46
N TYR A 358 -7.60 -4.07 13.00
CA TYR A 358 -8.09 -4.70 14.22
C TYR A 358 -8.54 -6.14 14.02
N ARG A 359 -9.06 -6.49 12.85
CA ARG A 359 -9.42 -7.85 12.48
C ARG A 359 -8.16 -8.72 12.36
N LEU A 360 -7.16 -8.26 11.62
CA LEU A 360 -5.88 -8.97 11.48
C LEU A 360 -5.17 -9.12 12.82
N LYS A 361 -5.19 -8.11 13.66
CA LYS A 361 -4.61 -8.14 15.01
C LYS A 361 -5.33 -9.13 15.93
N ALA A 362 -6.66 -9.26 15.82
CA ALA A 362 -7.47 -10.19 16.61
C ALA A 362 -7.12 -11.67 16.33
N LEU A 363 -6.59 -11.99 15.15
CA LEU A 363 -6.10 -13.35 14.82
C LEU A 363 -4.88 -13.75 15.65
N GLY A 364 -4.13 -12.80 16.22
CA GLY A 364 -3.00 -13.07 17.11
C GLY A 364 -1.75 -13.69 16.45
N VAL A 365 -1.71 -13.69 15.11
CA VAL A 365 -0.65 -14.34 14.31
C VAL A 365 0.28 -13.34 13.61
N GLY A 366 0.16 -12.04 13.93
CA GLY A 366 1.02 -10.99 13.40
C GLY A 366 0.72 -10.55 11.97
N LEU A 367 -0.45 -10.91 11.41
CA LEU A 367 -0.87 -10.48 10.06
C LEU A 367 -1.13 -8.98 9.96
N GLU A 368 -1.43 -8.27 11.07
CA GLU A 368 -1.57 -6.81 11.10
C GLU A 368 -0.30 -6.09 10.61
N LYS A 369 0.86 -6.72 10.71
CA LYS A 369 2.14 -6.21 10.20
C LYS A 369 2.22 -6.21 8.67
N SER A 370 1.26 -6.84 7.97
CA SER A 370 1.10 -6.69 6.52
C SER A 370 0.65 -5.27 6.14
N ILE A 371 0.06 -4.50 7.06
CA ILE A 371 -0.26 -3.09 6.85
C ILE A 371 1.00 -2.26 7.08
N TYR A 372 1.41 -1.51 6.05
CA TYR A 372 2.64 -0.73 6.10
C TYR A 372 2.36 0.74 6.38
N PHE A 373 2.60 1.18 7.61
CA PHE A 373 2.41 2.57 8.02
C PHE A 373 3.58 3.51 7.68
N GLY A 374 4.56 3.02 6.93
CA GLY A 374 5.70 3.85 6.56
C GLY A 374 6.62 4.21 7.70
N GLY A 375 7.56 5.11 7.44
CA GLY A 375 8.49 5.68 8.42
C GLY A 375 8.64 7.19 8.20
N PHE A 376 9.02 7.93 9.23
CA PHE A 376 9.21 9.37 9.17
C PHE A 376 10.52 9.79 9.88
N PRO A 377 11.29 10.75 9.38
CA PRO A 377 11.17 11.44 8.08
C PRO A 377 11.61 10.60 6.88
N LEU A 378 12.18 9.44 7.11
CA LEU A 378 12.63 8.48 6.09
C LEU A 378 11.82 7.20 6.19
N PRO A 379 11.76 6.37 5.13
CA PRO A 379 11.23 5.01 5.21
C PRO A 379 11.90 4.20 6.33
N GLN A 380 11.16 3.27 6.96
CA GLN A 380 11.69 2.45 8.07
C GLN A 380 12.96 1.67 7.68
N ALA A 381 13.06 1.24 6.41
CA ALA A 381 14.23 0.55 5.88
C ALA A 381 15.52 1.39 5.96
N TYR A 382 15.41 2.71 6.05
CA TYR A 382 16.52 3.66 6.19
C TYR A 382 16.56 4.32 7.57
N GLY A 383 15.98 3.68 8.60
CA GLY A 383 16.03 4.14 10.00
C GLY A 383 14.98 5.18 10.38
N GLY A 384 13.95 5.38 9.56
CA GLY A 384 12.84 6.24 9.92
C GLY A 384 12.01 5.67 11.08
N LEU A 385 11.45 6.56 11.92
CA LEU A 385 10.58 6.17 13.02
C LEU A 385 9.30 5.54 12.49
N PRO A 386 8.86 4.40 13.02
CA PRO A 386 7.61 3.77 12.60
C PRO A 386 6.43 4.68 12.94
N MET A 387 5.52 4.89 11.98
CA MET A 387 4.37 5.76 12.17
C MET A 387 3.17 5.07 12.83
N GLU A 388 3.26 3.79 13.10
CA GLU A 388 2.20 3.00 13.74
C GLU A 388 1.69 3.62 15.04
N TRP A 389 2.59 4.16 15.84
CA TRP A 389 2.18 4.70 17.15
C TRP A 389 1.24 5.92 17.04
N ILE A 390 1.25 6.66 15.93
CA ILE A 390 0.34 7.78 15.69
C ILE A 390 -0.80 7.33 14.77
N ALA A 391 -0.51 6.55 13.73
CA ALA A 391 -1.48 6.11 12.75
C ALA A 391 -2.53 5.16 13.33
N VAL A 392 -2.14 4.19 14.18
CA VAL A 392 -3.08 3.25 14.79
C VAL A 392 -4.07 3.93 15.75
N PRO A 393 -3.68 4.84 16.66
CA PRO A 393 -4.63 5.67 17.41
C PRO A 393 -5.58 6.50 16.53
N ILE A 394 -5.09 7.02 15.40
CA ILE A 394 -5.93 7.75 14.44
C ILE A 394 -6.98 6.82 13.83
N LEU A 395 -6.60 5.61 13.38
CA LEU A 395 -7.54 4.60 12.89
C LEU A 395 -8.57 4.21 13.94
N TRP A 396 -8.14 4.05 15.19
CA TRP A 396 -9.05 3.77 16.30
C TRP A 396 -10.07 4.88 16.49
N LEU A 397 -9.63 6.15 16.50
CA LEU A 397 -10.52 7.30 16.62
C LEU A 397 -11.49 7.40 15.45
N LEU A 398 -11.02 7.18 14.22
CA LEU A 398 -11.87 7.15 13.03
C LEU A 398 -12.96 6.08 13.13
N GLY A 399 -12.59 4.84 13.51
CA GLY A 399 -13.54 3.76 13.73
C GLY A 399 -14.51 4.06 14.88
N TRP A 400 -14.03 4.71 15.96
CA TRP A 400 -14.87 5.12 17.07
C TRP A 400 -15.88 6.19 16.65
N PHE A 401 -15.49 7.24 15.96
CA PHE A 401 -16.41 8.25 15.42
C PHE A 401 -17.39 7.65 14.42
N HIS A 402 -16.90 6.74 13.54
CA HIS A 402 -17.75 6.08 12.55
C HIS A 402 -18.89 5.27 13.19
N ARG A 403 -18.69 4.63 14.35
CA ARG A 403 -19.74 3.89 15.06
C ARG A 403 -20.97 4.74 15.42
N PHE A 404 -20.78 6.05 15.65
CA PHE A 404 -21.85 6.97 15.98
C PHE A 404 -22.42 7.67 14.76
N THR A 405 -21.57 7.99 13.79
CA THR A 405 -21.95 8.83 12.64
C THR A 405 -22.36 8.01 11.43
N HIS A 406 -21.97 6.75 11.37
CA HIS A 406 -22.12 5.85 10.21
C HIS A 406 -21.60 6.45 8.89
N ASN A 407 -20.71 7.48 8.96
CA ASN A 407 -20.14 8.17 7.83
C ASN A 407 -18.67 8.53 8.11
N TYR A 408 -17.75 7.97 7.31
CA TYR A 408 -16.32 8.22 7.49
C TYR A 408 -15.91 9.66 7.18
N GLY A 409 -16.58 10.35 6.26
CA GLY A 409 -16.32 11.78 6.01
C GLY A 409 -16.64 12.63 7.24
N VAL A 410 -17.75 12.35 7.92
CA VAL A 410 -18.08 12.99 9.21
C VAL A 410 -17.08 12.60 10.29
N ALA A 411 -16.63 11.36 10.32
CA ALA A 411 -15.58 10.91 11.25
C ALA A 411 -14.26 11.68 11.04
N ILE A 412 -13.86 11.93 9.79
CA ILE A 412 -12.69 12.77 9.45
C ILE A 412 -12.89 14.22 9.93
N ILE A 413 -14.09 14.77 9.78
CA ILE A 413 -14.42 16.10 10.29
C ILE A 413 -14.24 16.17 11.81
N LEU A 414 -14.81 15.22 12.55
CA LEU A 414 -14.70 15.15 14.02
C LEU A 414 -13.25 14.95 14.47
N LEU A 415 -12.49 14.08 13.78
CA LEU A 415 -11.06 13.91 14.04
C LEU A 415 -10.28 15.22 13.81
N THR A 416 -10.61 15.95 12.74
CA THR A 416 -9.96 17.25 12.44
C THR A 416 -10.24 18.26 13.54
N ILE A 417 -11.48 18.35 14.02
CA ILE A 417 -11.85 19.23 15.12
C ILE A 417 -11.10 18.82 16.39
N LEU A 418 -11.07 17.54 16.72
CA LEU A 418 -10.37 17.02 17.89
C LEU A 418 -8.87 17.37 17.85
N THR A 419 -8.22 17.15 16.71
CA THR A 419 -6.79 17.51 16.55
C THR A 419 -6.56 19.01 16.72
N LYS A 420 -7.44 19.87 16.21
CA LYS A 420 -7.36 21.32 16.41
C LYS A 420 -7.55 21.72 17.87
N VAL A 421 -8.45 21.07 18.60
CA VAL A 421 -8.65 21.31 20.04
C VAL A 421 -7.40 20.90 20.83
N VAL A 422 -6.83 19.73 20.55
CA VAL A 422 -5.62 19.23 21.22
C VAL A 422 -4.43 20.19 21.00
N PHE A 423 -4.24 20.65 19.75
CA PHE A 423 -3.14 21.56 19.41
C PHE A 423 -3.46 23.04 19.63
N PHE A 424 -4.66 23.40 20.10
CA PHE A 424 -5.07 24.78 20.32
C PHE A 424 -4.11 25.57 21.21
N PRO A 425 -3.68 25.09 22.41
CA PRO A 425 -2.77 25.86 23.26
C PRO A 425 -1.41 26.13 22.58
N LEU A 426 -0.90 25.17 21.81
CA LEU A 426 0.34 25.31 21.05
C LEU A 426 0.18 26.36 19.95
N THR A 427 -0.92 26.29 19.21
CA THR A 427 -1.26 27.26 18.15
C THR A 427 -1.40 28.68 18.70
N LEU A 428 -2.07 28.86 19.87
CA LEU A 428 -2.18 30.15 20.53
C LEU A 428 -0.82 30.75 20.87
N LYS A 429 0.08 29.95 21.44
CA LYS A 429 1.44 30.37 21.79
C LYS A 429 2.24 30.81 20.56
N SER A 430 2.14 30.06 19.48
CA SER A 430 2.78 30.38 18.20
C SER A 430 2.24 31.68 17.59
N MET A 431 0.92 31.84 17.53
CA MET A 431 0.30 33.05 16.97
C MET A 431 0.67 34.30 17.77
N ARG A 432 0.80 34.20 19.12
CA ARG A 432 1.33 35.30 19.95
C ARG A 432 2.78 35.65 19.59
N SER A 433 3.63 34.64 19.38
CA SER A 433 5.01 34.83 18.91
C SER A 433 5.06 35.50 17.54
N MET A 434 4.22 35.06 16.59
CA MET A 434 4.14 35.67 15.25
C MET A 434 3.67 37.14 15.32
N LYS A 435 2.66 37.47 16.14
CA LYS A 435 2.22 38.87 16.35
C LYS A 435 3.35 39.74 16.94
N ALA A 436 4.12 39.21 17.87
CA ALA A 436 5.27 39.93 18.46
C ALA A 436 6.37 40.19 17.41
N MET A 437 6.65 39.20 16.53
CA MET A 437 7.58 39.39 15.43
C MET A 437 7.08 40.40 14.39
N GLN A 438 5.77 40.40 14.10
CA GLN A 438 5.14 41.37 13.20
C GLN A 438 5.27 42.80 13.72
N ALA A 439 5.15 43.00 15.03
CA ALA A 439 5.32 44.33 15.66
C ALA A 439 6.75 44.88 15.48
N LEU A 440 7.75 44.01 15.30
CA LEU A 440 9.15 44.40 15.05
C LEU A 440 9.49 44.61 13.55
N GLN A 441 8.56 44.31 12.66
CA GLN A 441 8.77 44.42 11.21
C GLN A 441 9.22 45.81 10.74
N PRO A 442 8.69 46.97 11.25
CA PRO A 442 9.20 48.28 10.88
C PRO A 442 10.68 48.49 11.23
N GLN A 443 11.12 47.96 12.38
CA GLN A 443 12.52 48.08 12.83
C GLN A 443 13.43 47.18 11.94
N ILE A 444 12.99 46.01 11.61
CA ILE A 444 13.68 45.09 10.68
C ILE A 444 13.83 45.74 9.28
N ASN A 445 12.79 46.42 8.80
CA ASN A 445 12.83 47.13 7.53
C ASN A 445 13.84 48.30 7.58
N ALA A 446 13.92 49.01 8.70
CA ALA A 446 14.93 50.06 8.92
C ALA A 446 16.36 49.47 8.94
N LEU A 447 16.58 48.32 9.58
CA LEU A 447 17.88 47.62 9.57
C LEU A 447 18.26 47.19 8.14
N ARG A 448 17.31 46.65 7.36
CA ARG A 448 17.53 46.28 5.95
C ARG A 448 17.88 47.50 5.08
N SER A 449 17.25 48.62 5.31
CA SER A 449 17.56 49.87 4.60
C SER A 449 18.95 50.39 4.98
N LYS A 450 19.36 50.25 6.23
CA LYS A 450 20.66 50.68 6.74
C LYS A 450 21.83 49.85 6.24
N TYR A 451 21.65 48.53 6.16
CA TYR A 451 22.74 47.58 5.82
C TYR A 451 22.49 46.85 4.50
N LYS A 452 21.95 47.52 3.46
CA LYS A 452 21.55 46.94 2.16
C LYS A 452 22.63 46.06 1.49
N SER A 453 23.89 46.38 1.71
CA SER A 453 25.05 45.68 1.06
C SER A 453 25.61 44.54 1.92
N ASP A 454 25.13 44.34 3.15
CA ASP A 454 25.69 43.36 4.07
C ASP A 454 24.58 42.42 4.61
N PRO A 455 24.26 41.34 3.90
CA PRO A 455 23.22 40.38 4.31
C PRO A 455 23.52 39.69 5.64
N GLN A 456 24.80 39.44 5.95
CA GLN A 456 25.19 38.77 7.19
C GLN A 456 24.95 39.68 8.40
N ARG A 457 25.23 40.96 8.24
CA ARG A 457 24.98 41.96 9.29
C ARG A 457 23.48 42.16 9.52
N ILE A 458 22.67 42.20 8.43
CA ILE A 458 21.21 42.25 8.56
C ILE A 458 20.69 41.06 9.38
N GLN A 459 21.17 39.85 9.12
CA GLN A 459 20.76 38.66 9.83
C GLN A 459 21.17 38.72 11.32
N ARG A 460 22.40 39.15 11.61
CA ARG A 460 22.91 39.27 12.99
C ARG A 460 22.10 40.29 13.79
N GLU A 461 21.96 41.49 13.27
CA GLU A 461 21.22 42.60 13.93
C GLU A 461 19.73 42.26 14.10
N THR A 462 19.12 41.54 13.14
CA THR A 462 17.73 41.05 13.25
C THR A 462 17.59 40.04 14.39
N MET A 463 18.58 39.13 14.52
CA MET A 463 18.56 38.14 15.60
C MET A 463 18.78 38.79 16.96
N GLU A 464 19.61 39.81 17.03
CA GLU A 464 19.85 40.60 18.24
C GLU A 464 18.59 41.37 18.63
N LEU A 465 17.90 42.00 17.69
CA LEU A 465 16.62 42.66 17.89
C LEU A 465 15.56 41.71 18.47
N TYR A 466 15.47 40.48 17.97
CA TYR A 466 14.57 39.46 18.53
C TYR A 466 14.95 39.08 19.95
N ARG A 467 16.26 38.95 20.24
CA ARG A 467 16.76 38.64 21.59
C ARG A 467 16.47 39.77 22.59
N GLU A 468 16.71 41.03 22.23
CA GLU A 468 16.41 42.20 23.05
C GLU A 468 14.93 42.29 23.44
N HIS A 469 14.05 41.97 22.45
CA HIS A 469 12.60 42.00 22.69
C HIS A 469 12.04 40.67 23.22
N ARG A 470 12.90 39.69 23.57
CA ARG A 470 12.54 38.37 24.09
C ARG A 470 11.55 37.61 23.18
N VAL A 471 11.64 37.79 21.87
CA VAL A 471 10.82 37.14 20.89
C VAL A 471 11.58 35.96 20.33
N ASN A 472 11.00 34.75 20.44
CA ASN A 472 11.60 33.53 19.86
C ASN A 472 11.11 33.34 18.43
N PRO A 473 11.99 33.44 17.41
CA PRO A 473 11.58 33.25 16.02
C PRO A 473 11.13 31.80 15.73
N LEU A 474 11.64 30.79 16.44
CA LEU A 474 11.20 29.40 16.32
C LEU A 474 9.80 29.16 16.89
N GLY A 475 9.32 30.05 17.78
CA GLY A 475 7.98 29.93 18.35
C GLY A 475 6.86 30.02 17.32
N GLY A 476 7.09 30.72 16.20
CA GLY A 476 6.13 30.85 15.09
C GLY A 476 5.95 29.58 14.29
N CYS A 477 7.01 28.82 14.03
CA CYS A 477 6.97 27.60 13.20
C CYS A 477 6.77 26.31 14.01
N LEU A 478 6.87 26.37 15.35
CA LEU A 478 6.78 25.19 16.21
C LEU A 478 5.52 24.32 16.00
N PRO A 479 4.29 24.88 15.86
CA PRO A 479 3.12 24.04 15.57
C PRO A 479 3.24 23.30 14.25
N MET A 480 3.79 23.93 13.22
CA MET A 480 3.97 23.30 11.92
C MET A 480 4.93 22.09 12.03
N ILE A 481 6.05 22.26 12.72
CA ILE A 481 7.03 21.18 12.93
C ILE A 481 6.42 19.99 13.67
N VAL A 482 5.64 20.25 14.72
CA VAL A 482 4.95 19.19 15.50
C VAL A 482 3.81 18.56 14.70
N GLN A 483 3.17 19.33 13.83
CA GLN A 483 2.03 18.86 13.03
C GLN A 483 2.45 18.00 11.84
N ILE A 484 3.68 18.13 11.30
CA ILE A 484 4.13 17.36 10.14
C ILE A 484 4.09 15.84 10.39
N PRO A 485 4.64 15.28 11.49
CA PRO A 485 4.53 13.84 11.78
C PRO A 485 3.08 13.37 11.94
N VAL A 486 2.23 14.17 12.58
CA VAL A 486 0.81 13.85 12.77
C VAL A 486 0.06 13.86 11.44
N PHE A 487 0.35 14.85 10.58
CA PHE A 487 -0.20 14.92 9.24
C PHE A 487 0.24 13.72 8.39
N TYR A 488 1.53 13.38 8.42
CA TYR A 488 2.05 12.22 7.70
C TYR A 488 1.41 10.90 8.18
N ALA A 489 1.29 10.72 9.50
CA ALA A 489 0.63 9.56 10.08
C ALA A 489 -0.86 9.48 9.68
N LEU A 490 -1.56 10.62 9.63
CA LEU A 490 -2.94 10.68 9.15
C LEU A 490 -3.03 10.35 7.66
N TYR A 491 -2.14 10.92 6.84
CA TYR A 491 -2.05 10.59 5.42
C TYR A 491 -1.90 9.08 5.23
N VAL A 492 -0.93 8.48 5.89
CA VAL A 492 -0.70 7.04 5.79
C VAL A 492 -1.91 6.26 6.31
N ALA A 493 -2.47 6.63 7.47
CA ALA A 493 -3.64 5.96 8.04
C ALA A 493 -4.82 5.95 7.07
N LEU A 494 -5.13 7.08 6.43
CA LEU A 494 -6.21 7.18 5.46
C LEU A 494 -5.91 6.43 4.16
N SER A 495 -4.65 6.42 3.70
CA SER A 495 -4.25 5.73 2.46
C SER A 495 -4.26 4.22 2.58
N VAL A 496 -3.84 3.66 3.75
CA VAL A 496 -3.80 2.21 3.96
C VAL A 496 -5.12 1.63 4.50
N SER A 497 -6.06 2.49 4.89
CA SER A 497 -7.34 2.07 5.48
C SER A 497 -8.28 1.55 4.40
N VAL A 498 -8.47 0.25 4.38
CA VAL A 498 -9.45 -0.40 3.49
C VAL A 498 -10.89 0.08 3.79
N GLU A 499 -11.14 0.55 5.01
CA GLU A 499 -12.43 1.09 5.44
C GLU A 499 -12.81 2.39 4.72
N MET A 500 -11.85 3.08 4.08
CA MET A 500 -12.12 4.27 3.25
C MET A 500 -12.54 3.93 1.83
N GLN A 501 -12.25 2.72 1.35
CA GLN A 501 -12.59 2.27 0.00
C GLN A 501 -14.10 2.19 -0.17
N ASN A 502 -14.64 2.82 -1.23
CA ASN A 502 -16.07 2.93 -1.51
C ASN A 502 -16.89 3.46 -0.30
N ALA A 503 -16.26 4.26 0.57
CA ALA A 503 -16.94 4.92 1.69
C ALA A 503 -17.46 6.28 1.24
N PRO A 504 -18.80 6.48 1.15
CA PRO A 504 -19.35 7.76 0.75
C PRO A 504 -19.25 8.79 1.88
N PHE A 505 -18.98 10.05 1.51
CA PHE A 505 -19.16 11.20 2.39
C PHE A 505 -20.45 11.93 2.05
N ILE A 506 -20.48 12.65 0.92
CA ILE A 506 -21.66 13.26 0.33
C ILE A 506 -21.74 12.77 -1.11
N CYS A 507 -22.63 11.83 -1.36
CA CYS A 507 -22.81 11.19 -2.65
C CYS A 507 -24.25 11.43 -3.12
N PHE A 508 -24.42 12.21 -4.20
CA PHE A 508 -25.75 12.54 -4.75
C PHE A 508 -26.21 11.55 -5.83
N GLY A 509 -25.43 10.48 -6.07
CA GLY A 509 -25.75 9.47 -7.07
C GLY A 509 -24.79 9.45 -8.25
N TYR A 510 -25.26 8.95 -9.38
CA TYR A 510 -24.47 8.72 -10.59
C TYR A 510 -25.12 9.43 -11.78
N LEU A 511 -24.40 10.31 -12.46
CA LEU A 511 -24.88 11.06 -13.60
C LEU A 511 -23.82 11.13 -14.70
N PHE A 512 -24.20 10.90 -15.96
CA PHE A 512 -23.32 10.92 -17.14
C PHE A 512 -22.05 10.06 -17.00
N GLY A 513 -22.12 8.91 -16.33
CA GLY A 513 -20.95 8.04 -16.16
C GLY A 513 -20.00 8.47 -15.04
N MET A 514 -20.34 9.47 -14.23
CA MET A 514 -19.54 9.94 -13.10
C MET A 514 -20.35 9.95 -11.81
N HIS A 515 -19.70 9.65 -10.72
CA HIS A 515 -20.27 9.87 -9.39
C HIS A 515 -20.42 11.36 -9.12
N LEU A 516 -21.59 11.75 -8.62
CA LEU A 516 -21.82 13.14 -8.20
C LEU A 516 -21.22 13.34 -6.81
N TRP A 517 -20.06 13.99 -6.82
CA TRP A 517 -19.23 14.38 -5.70
C TRP A 517 -18.57 13.16 -4.99
N ILE A 518 -18.36 13.19 -3.65
CA ILE A 518 -17.50 12.27 -2.93
C ILE A 518 -18.27 11.01 -2.57
N CYS A 519 -18.28 10.04 -3.48
CA CYS A 519 -18.86 8.71 -3.27
C CYS A 519 -17.82 7.67 -2.79
N ASP A 520 -16.53 7.99 -2.89
CA ASP A 520 -15.41 7.18 -2.40
C ASP A 520 -14.34 8.09 -1.79
N LEU A 521 -14.14 7.95 -0.47
CA LEU A 521 -13.14 8.73 0.26
C LEU A 521 -11.70 8.30 -0.04
N ALA A 522 -11.50 7.07 -0.52
CA ALA A 522 -10.18 6.58 -0.93
C ALA A 522 -9.81 6.99 -2.36
N ALA A 523 -10.78 7.37 -3.18
CA ALA A 523 -10.57 7.87 -4.52
C ALA A 523 -10.40 9.39 -4.56
N GLN A 524 -9.87 9.91 -5.66
CA GLN A 524 -9.84 11.35 -5.94
C GLN A 524 -11.26 11.93 -6.09
N ASP A 525 -11.43 13.21 -5.78
CA ASP A 525 -12.70 13.92 -6.04
C ASP A 525 -12.93 14.05 -7.55
N PRO A 526 -13.95 13.38 -8.14
CA PRO A 526 -14.18 13.40 -9.58
C PRO A 526 -14.57 14.78 -10.10
N THR A 527 -15.08 15.66 -9.23
CA THR A 527 -15.51 17.02 -9.58
C THR A 527 -14.42 18.07 -9.37
N TYR A 528 -13.30 17.70 -8.71
CA TYR A 528 -12.21 18.61 -8.31
C TYR A 528 -12.63 19.80 -7.44
N VAL A 529 -13.87 19.83 -6.96
CA VAL A 529 -14.40 20.92 -6.11
C VAL A 529 -13.61 21.00 -4.81
N LEU A 530 -13.36 19.85 -4.17
CA LEU A 530 -12.68 19.82 -2.88
C LEU A 530 -11.20 20.24 -2.95
N PRO A 531 -10.38 19.82 -3.92
CA PRO A 531 -9.02 20.34 -4.13
C PRO A 531 -8.98 21.84 -4.42
N ILE A 532 -9.94 22.34 -5.18
CA ILE A 532 -10.04 23.79 -5.48
C ILE A 532 -10.37 24.57 -4.20
N LEU A 533 -11.36 24.12 -3.40
CA LEU A 533 -11.68 24.72 -2.10
C LEU A 533 -10.49 24.69 -1.15
N MET A 534 -9.73 23.61 -1.15
CA MET A 534 -8.49 23.51 -0.38
C MET A 534 -7.49 24.58 -0.82
N GLY A 535 -7.24 24.72 -2.13
CA GLY A 535 -6.32 25.73 -2.67
C GLY A 535 -6.74 27.16 -2.33
N VAL A 536 -8.04 27.47 -2.47
CA VAL A 536 -8.60 28.77 -2.08
C VAL A 536 -8.41 29.01 -0.57
N SER A 537 -8.72 28.03 0.27
CA SER A 537 -8.52 28.13 1.72
C SER A 537 -7.06 28.35 2.10
N MET A 538 -6.12 27.64 1.46
CA MET A 538 -4.69 27.86 1.63
C MET A 538 -4.26 29.28 1.24
N PHE A 539 -4.76 29.77 0.12
CA PHE A 539 -4.45 31.12 -0.35
C PHE A 539 -4.95 32.19 0.62
N VAL A 540 -6.18 32.05 1.14
CA VAL A 540 -6.74 32.95 2.15
C VAL A 540 -5.88 32.88 3.43
N GLN A 541 -5.57 31.70 3.91
CA GLN A 541 -4.72 31.50 5.09
C GLN A 541 -3.33 32.13 4.89
N GLN A 542 -2.73 31.96 3.70
CA GLN A 542 -1.42 32.53 3.37
C GLN A 542 -1.45 34.07 3.39
N LYS A 543 -2.51 34.69 2.87
CA LYS A 543 -2.68 36.15 2.93
C LYS A 543 -2.85 36.69 4.34
N MET A 544 -3.50 35.93 5.22
CA MET A 544 -3.69 36.29 6.62
C MET A 544 -2.44 36.08 7.47
N THR A 545 -1.54 35.19 7.03
CA THR A 545 -0.30 34.91 7.75
C THR A 545 0.73 36.02 7.50
N PRO A 546 1.28 36.66 8.55
CA PRO A 546 2.29 37.69 8.37
C PRO A 546 3.52 37.15 7.67
N THR A 547 3.88 37.72 6.53
CA THR A 547 5.10 37.34 5.81
C THR A 547 6.32 37.97 6.50
N MET A 548 7.20 37.11 7.01
CA MET A 548 8.48 37.52 7.56
C MET A 548 9.55 37.15 6.54
N GLY A 549 10.22 38.12 5.94
CA GLY A 549 11.27 37.83 5.00
C GLY A 549 11.39 38.83 3.84
N ASP A 550 12.14 38.45 2.83
CA ASP A 550 12.29 39.20 1.60
C ASP A 550 10.97 39.25 0.83
N PRO A 551 10.56 40.40 0.26
CA PRO A 551 9.38 40.52 -0.59
C PRO A 551 9.36 39.53 -1.77
N ARG A 552 10.52 39.10 -2.26
CA ARG A 552 10.65 38.07 -3.29
C ARG A 552 10.23 36.70 -2.77
N GLN A 553 10.65 36.35 -1.55
CA GLN A 553 10.25 35.12 -0.87
C GLN A 553 8.75 35.10 -0.56
N ALA A 554 8.18 36.24 -0.15
CA ALA A 554 6.74 36.39 0.09
C ALA A 554 5.91 36.13 -1.19
N LYS A 555 6.35 36.64 -2.34
CA LYS A 555 5.71 36.38 -3.64
C LYS A 555 5.81 34.90 -4.05
N MET A 556 6.95 34.25 -3.82
CA MET A 556 7.13 32.83 -4.11
C MET A 556 6.23 31.96 -3.21
N MET A 557 6.11 32.29 -1.94
CA MET A 557 5.20 31.60 -1.02
C MET A 557 3.74 31.72 -1.45
N LEU A 558 3.33 32.85 -2.05
CA LEU A 558 1.95 33.05 -2.53
C LEU A 558 1.61 32.13 -3.74
N LEU A 559 2.62 31.59 -4.42
CA LEU A 559 2.44 30.61 -5.51
C LEU A 559 2.23 29.18 -4.99
N MET A 560 2.68 28.89 -3.77
CA MET A 560 2.61 27.54 -3.19
C MET A 560 1.19 26.95 -3.15
N PRO A 561 0.13 27.67 -2.77
CA PRO A 561 -1.23 27.12 -2.81
C PRO A 561 -1.63 26.61 -4.19
N VAL A 562 -1.20 27.27 -5.26
CA VAL A 562 -1.49 26.83 -6.64
C VAL A 562 -0.77 25.51 -6.93
N VAL A 563 0.51 25.41 -6.60
CA VAL A 563 1.30 24.18 -6.79
C VAL A 563 0.70 23.03 -5.98
N PHE A 564 0.34 23.26 -4.71
CA PHE A 564 -0.30 22.26 -3.87
C PHE A 564 -1.67 21.83 -4.42
N THR A 565 -2.48 22.75 -4.93
CA THR A 565 -3.77 22.40 -5.55
C THR A 565 -3.58 21.40 -6.68
N PHE A 566 -2.64 21.65 -7.60
CA PHE A 566 -2.35 20.70 -8.69
C PHE A 566 -1.83 19.35 -8.19
N MET A 567 -1.00 19.35 -7.16
CA MET A 567 -0.49 18.11 -6.55
C MET A 567 -1.62 17.30 -5.89
N PHE A 568 -2.61 17.96 -5.31
CA PHE A 568 -3.70 17.32 -4.56
C PHE A 568 -4.89 16.88 -5.43
N LEU A 569 -4.91 17.19 -6.74
CA LEU A 569 -5.98 16.77 -7.65
C LEU A 569 -6.15 15.24 -7.70
N ASN A 570 -5.05 14.50 -7.56
CA ASN A 570 -5.04 13.03 -7.67
C ASN A 570 -4.96 12.32 -6.30
N LEU A 571 -5.08 13.06 -5.20
CA LEU A 571 -5.03 12.45 -3.87
C LEU A 571 -6.42 12.03 -3.39
N PRO A 572 -6.48 11.03 -2.46
CA PRO A 572 -7.74 10.59 -1.87
C PRO A 572 -8.55 11.76 -1.30
N SER A 573 -9.84 11.81 -1.64
CA SER A 573 -10.75 12.90 -1.22
C SER A 573 -10.88 13.03 0.29
N GLY A 574 -10.75 11.92 1.06
CA GLY A 574 -10.72 11.95 2.52
C GLY A 574 -9.54 12.75 3.08
N LEU A 575 -8.37 12.68 2.46
CA LEU A 575 -7.20 13.47 2.85
C LEU A 575 -7.38 14.95 2.50
N VAL A 576 -7.89 15.24 1.31
CA VAL A 576 -8.16 16.63 0.86
C VAL A 576 -9.24 17.27 1.74
N LEU A 577 -10.26 16.49 2.16
CA LEU A 577 -11.28 16.92 3.13
C LEU A 577 -10.66 17.35 4.47
N TYR A 578 -9.80 16.50 5.03
CA TYR A 578 -9.07 16.83 6.26
C TYR A 578 -8.29 18.14 6.11
N TRP A 579 -7.53 18.29 5.01
CA TRP A 579 -6.70 19.48 4.79
C TRP A 579 -7.53 20.74 4.63
N THR A 580 -8.58 20.68 3.80
CA THR A 580 -9.50 21.79 3.57
C THR A 580 -10.11 22.27 4.89
N LEU A 581 -10.66 21.34 5.67
CA LEU A 581 -11.26 21.69 6.97
C LEU A 581 -10.22 22.21 7.95
N SER A 582 -9.02 21.62 7.96
CA SER A 582 -7.91 22.08 8.79
C SER A 582 -7.55 23.54 8.50
N ASN A 583 -7.51 23.95 7.23
CA ASN A 583 -7.27 25.33 6.81
C ASN A 583 -8.42 26.25 7.24
N VAL A 584 -9.67 25.84 7.01
CA VAL A 584 -10.85 26.63 7.41
C VAL A 584 -10.87 26.88 8.92
N LEU A 585 -10.61 25.83 9.72
CA LEU A 585 -10.52 25.97 11.18
C LEU A 585 -9.34 26.88 11.60
N GLN A 586 -8.21 26.81 10.89
CA GLN A 586 -7.06 27.68 11.15
C GLN A 586 -7.40 29.14 10.86
N ILE A 587 -8.09 29.43 9.76
CA ILE A 587 -8.59 30.77 9.41
C ILE A 587 -9.55 31.27 10.51
N ALA A 588 -10.50 30.43 10.93
CA ALA A 588 -11.44 30.77 11.98
C ALA A 588 -10.73 31.09 13.31
N GLN A 589 -9.73 30.30 13.71
CA GLN A 589 -8.91 30.55 14.90
C GLN A 589 -8.16 31.89 14.79
N GLN A 590 -7.60 32.18 13.61
CA GLN A 590 -6.88 33.43 13.39
C GLN A 590 -7.81 34.65 13.48
N LEU A 591 -8.97 34.61 12.83
CA LEU A 591 -9.99 35.65 12.89
C LEU A 591 -10.50 35.87 14.33
N TYR A 592 -10.73 34.80 15.08
CA TYR A 592 -11.11 34.87 16.48
C TYR A 592 -10.06 35.60 17.33
N MET A 593 -8.78 35.29 17.14
CA MET A 593 -7.69 35.92 17.86
C MET A 593 -7.44 37.39 17.46
N GLU A 594 -7.70 37.74 16.20
CA GLU A 594 -7.63 39.13 15.75
C GLU A 594 -8.73 39.98 16.39
N ARG A 595 -9.95 39.44 16.48
CA ARG A 595 -11.11 40.11 17.11
C ARG A 595 -11.02 40.15 18.64
N SER A 596 -10.50 39.10 19.27
CA SER A 596 -10.41 38.96 20.74
C SER A 596 -9.38 39.92 21.39
N GLY A 597 -8.70 40.74 20.57
CA GLY A 597 -7.92 41.91 20.96
C GLY A 597 -7.18 41.78 22.28
N SER A 598 -6.29 40.77 22.47
CA SER A 598 -5.26 40.94 23.52
C SER A 598 -4.24 41.93 22.97
N PRO A 599 -4.22 43.18 23.46
CA PRO A 599 -3.19 44.11 23.08
C PRO A 599 -1.85 43.47 23.42
N ALA A 600 -0.94 43.39 22.43
CA ALA A 600 0.45 43.15 22.76
C ALA A 600 0.80 44.13 23.90
N LYS A 601 1.16 43.58 25.08
CA LYS A 601 1.69 44.45 26.16
C LYS A 601 2.69 45.38 25.50
N PRO A 602 2.55 46.73 25.70
CA PRO A 602 3.49 47.67 25.12
C PRO A 602 4.89 47.20 25.51
N LEU A 603 5.71 46.92 24.51
CA LEU A 603 7.13 46.59 24.73
C LEU A 603 7.68 47.77 25.53
N ALA A 604 7.99 47.52 26.81
CA ALA A 604 8.55 48.56 27.68
C ALA A 604 9.74 49.16 26.93
N ARG A 605 9.64 50.43 26.57
CA ARG A 605 10.74 51.23 26.05
C ARG A 605 11.88 51.01 27.04
N ALA A 606 12.90 50.28 26.66
CA ALA A 606 14.16 50.26 27.39
C ALA A 606 14.61 51.70 27.43
N ALA A 607 14.48 52.30 28.62
CA ALA A 607 14.93 53.65 28.86
C ALA A 607 16.41 53.69 28.47
N LYS A 608 16.74 54.57 27.51
CA LYS A 608 18.11 55.02 27.27
C LYS A 608 18.69 55.39 28.65
N LYS A 609 19.58 54.57 29.16
CA LYS A 609 20.61 55.06 30.08
C LYS A 609 21.69 55.66 29.22
N ALA A 610 21.79 56.96 29.37
CA ALA A 610 22.86 57.80 28.86
C ALA A 610 24.24 57.34 29.34
#